data_6bafb0f8e9204bbe1f1a6efaa5eaf576
#
_entry.id   6bafb0f8e9204bbe1f1a6efaa5eaf576
#
_cell.length_a   1.000
_cell.length_b   1.000
_cell.length_c   1.000
_cell.angle_alpha   90.00
_cell.angle_beta   90.00
_cell.angle_gamma   90.00
#
_symmetry.space_group_name_H-M   'P 1'
#
loop_
_entity.id
_entity.type
_entity.pdbx_description
1 polymer ?
#
loop_
_entity_poly.entity_id
_entity_poly.type
_entity_poly.pdbx_seq_one_letter_code
_entity_poly.pdbx_strand_id
1 'polypeptide(L)'
;MEGFLGVCPLLWGKGCQQCFFLYLARRMTNDLAMENVEKKGVTLGVQRFVVNDFGECTYLLYGEGGEGILIDAGFLYDEEWEQFIDFVEKRRVTISLLLNTHGHIDHVCGVGRVLERWKVPFAMHSADVPLLLQGPQFGGAYARAVKGDLRPSILLESDPKFTFAGHPMEIIRTPGHTQGGCCFYLPEENVLFSGDTLFEGSIGRTDLPGGDFSQLIASIRDKLFALPEDCLVLPGHGEQTTIAKEQRENPFFS
;
A
#
# COMPACT_ATOMS: atom_id res chain seq x y z
N MET A 1 -28.92 22.07 -6.98
CA MET A 1 -29.13 21.24 -8.20
C MET A 1 -27.80 21.23 -8.92
N GLU A 2 -27.37 20.08 -9.37
CA GLU A 2 -26.10 19.76 -10.04
C GLU A 2 -25.01 19.34 -9.06
N GLY A 3 -24.43 18.16 -9.16
CA GLY A 3 -24.67 16.95 -9.99
C GLY A 3 -23.64 15.94 -9.58
N PHE A 4 -24.10 14.82 -9.08
CA PHE A 4 -23.30 13.63 -8.83
C PHE A 4 -22.63 13.18 -10.14
N LEU A 5 -21.32 13.21 -10.23
CA LEU A 5 -20.60 12.48 -11.26
C LEU A 5 -20.36 11.06 -10.74
N GLY A 6 -21.28 10.21 -11.14
CA GLY A 6 -21.26 8.78 -10.90
C GLY A 6 -20.02 8.13 -11.50
N VAL A 7 -19.49 7.19 -10.75
CA VAL A 7 -18.57 6.16 -11.24
C VAL A 7 -19.26 5.41 -12.37
N CYS A 8 -18.68 5.44 -13.56
CA CYS A 8 -19.20 4.77 -14.74
C CYS A 8 -18.92 3.26 -14.62
N PRO A 9 -19.93 2.41 -14.49
CA PRO A 9 -19.76 0.98 -14.67
C PRO A 9 -19.97 0.65 -16.15
N LEU A 10 -19.10 -0.15 -16.73
CA LEU A 10 -19.22 -0.75 -18.05
C LEU A 10 -18.77 0.10 -19.25
N LEU A 11 -17.50 -0.10 -19.62
CA LEU A 11 -17.15 -0.15 -21.05
C LEU A 11 -15.82 -0.92 -21.21
N TRP A 12 -15.91 -2.21 -21.26
CA TRP A 12 -14.91 -3.05 -21.89
C TRP A 12 -15.11 -2.93 -23.41
N GLY A 13 -14.29 -2.09 -24.03
CA GLY A 13 -14.29 -1.99 -25.49
C GLY A 13 -13.55 -0.75 -25.99
N LYS A 14 -12.30 -0.94 -26.43
CA LYS A 14 -11.48 -0.04 -27.25
C LYS A 14 -11.15 1.35 -26.67
N GLY A 15 -9.90 1.46 -26.20
CA GLY A 15 -9.07 2.64 -26.00
C GLY A 15 -9.74 4.01 -26.07
N CYS A 16 -10.17 4.51 -24.92
CA CYS A 16 -10.42 5.94 -24.79
C CYS A 16 -9.07 6.65 -24.60
N GLN A 17 -8.59 7.33 -25.63
CA GLN A 17 -7.38 8.18 -25.59
C GLN A 17 -7.41 9.17 -24.43
N GLN A 18 -8.58 9.62 -23.98
CA GLN A 18 -8.73 10.50 -22.83
C GLN A 18 -8.43 9.83 -21.49
N CYS A 19 -8.78 8.54 -21.31
CA CYS A 19 -8.40 7.78 -20.11
C CYS A 19 -6.89 7.52 -20.09
N PHE A 20 -6.29 7.26 -21.24
CA PHE A 20 -4.85 7.10 -21.38
C PHE A 20 -4.08 8.41 -21.09
N PHE A 21 -4.62 9.58 -21.52
CA PHE A 21 -4.02 10.88 -21.22
C PHE A 21 -4.18 11.26 -19.72
N LEU A 22 -5.29 10.94 -19.09
CA LEU A 22 -5.49 11.14 -17.64
C LEU A 22 -4.59 10.20 -16.82
N TYR A 23 -4.38 8.99 -17.27
CA TYR A 23 -3.45 8.03 -16.70
C TYR A 23 -1.98 8.50 -16.83
N LEU A 24 -1.58 9.02 -18.00
CA LEU A 24 -0.26 9.61 -18.20
C LEU A 24 -0.07 10.93 -17.45
N ALA A 25 -1.09 11.78 -17.34
CA ALA A 25 -1.01 13.03 -16.59
C ALA A 25 -0.89 12.80 -15.07
N ARG A 26 -1.54 11.76 -14.51
CA ARG A 26 -1.35 11.34 -13.12
C ARG A 26 0.05 10.76 -12.86
N ARG A 27 0.68 10.13 -13.86
CA ARG A 27 2.06 9.63 -13.76
C ARG A 27 3.12 10.74 -13.65
N MET A 28 2.84 11.97 -14.05
CA MET A 28 3.81 13.07 -14.02
C MET A 28 3.90 13.81 -12.67
N THR A 29 3.13 13.42 -11.64
CA THR A 29 3.18 14.02 -10.30
C THR A 29 3.61 13.04 -9.21
N ASN A 30 4.50 12.09 -9.53
CA ASN A 30 5.02 11.11 -8.57
C ASN A 30 6.06 11.66 -7.57
N ASP A 31 6.35 12.95 -7.61
CA ASP A 31 7.20 13.59 -6.62
C ASP A 31 6.37 14.00 -5.38
N LEU A 32 5.95 13.02 -4.58
CA LEU A 32 5.88 13.23 -3.15
C LEU A 32 7.30 13.04 -2.62
N ALA A 33 8.16 14.03 -2.87
CA ALA A 33 9.32 14.21 -2.02
C ALA A 33 8.76 14.53 -0.64
N MET A 34 8.54 13.51 0.19
CA MET A 34 8.51 13.74 1.62
C MET A 34 9.88 14.34 1.92
N GLU A 35 9.88 15.64 2.25
CA GLU A 35 11.05 16.30 2.79
C GLU A 35 11.57 15.40 3.91
N ASN A 36 12.87 15.12 3.86
CA ASN A 36 13.57 14.30 4.81
C ASN A 36 13.07 14.57 6.24
N VAL A 37 12.43 13.59 6.86
CA VAL A 37 12.02 13.72 8.25
C VAL A 37 13.27 13.53 9.09
N GLU A 38 13.99 14.63 9.34
CA GLU A 38 15.16 14.62 10.20
C GLU A 38 14.73 14.47 11.67
N LYS A 39 14.88 13.28 12.22
CA LYS A 39 14.94 13.06 13.66
C LYS A 39 16.12 12.14 13.98
N LYS A 40 16.97 12.57 14.90
CA LYS A 40 18.14 11.82 15.43
C LYS A 40 19.27 11.48 14.47
N GLY A 41 19.50 12.23 13.39
CA GLY A 41 20.71 12.08 12.57
C GLY A 41 20.72 10.89 11.61
N VAL A 42 19.60 10.21 11.41
CA VAL A 42 19.35 9.25 10.35
C VAL A 42 18.08 9.67 9.62
N THR A 43 18.16 9.79 8.32
CA THR A 43 17.05 10.25 7.49
C THR A 43 16.42 9.05 6.79
N LEU A 44 15.11 8.84 6.96
CA LEU A 44 14.32 7.93 6.15
C LEU A 44 13.72 8.66 4.95
N GLY A 45 13.83 8.04 3.77
CA GLY A 45 13.11 8.47 2.58
C GLY A 45 11.90 7.58 2.35
N VAL A 46 10.80 8.17 1.88
CA VAL A 46 9.63 7.44 1.41
C VAL A 46 9.35 7.85 -0.04
N GLN A 47 9.27 6.86 -0.93
CA GLN A 47 8.88 7.07 -2.32
C GLN A 47 7.60 6.31 -2.59
N ARG A 48 6.59 7.00 -3.11
CA ARG A 48 5.34 6.41 -3.61
C ARG A 48 5.45 6.13 -5.10
N PHE A 49 4.95 4.97 -5.51
CA PHE A 49 4.71 4.61 -6.91
C PHE A 49 3.23 4.31 -7.06
N VAL A 50 2.55 5.01 -7.97
CA VAL A 50 1.15 4.72 -8.31
C VAL A 50 1.17 3.78 -9.50
N VAL A 51 0.67 2.56 -9.31
CA VAL A 51 0.83 1.45 -10.25
C VAL A 51 -0.50 0.76 -10.54
N ASN A 52 -0.48 -0.12 -11.51
CA ASN A 52 -1.59 -0.95 -12.04
C ASN A 52 -2.88 -0.18 -12.40
N ASP A 53 -3.92 -0.93 -12.82
CA ASP A 53 -5.19 -0.35 -13.29
C ASP A 53 -6.05 0.22 -12.17
N PHE A 54 -5.78 -0.19 -10.92
CA PHE A 54 -6.51 0.28 -9.73
C PHE A 54 -5.89 1.54 -9.13
N GLY A 55 -4.69 1.96 -9.60
CA GLY A 55 -3.97 3.11 -9.03
C GLY A 55 -3.49 2.84 -7.62
N GLU A 56 -3.04 1.59 -7.39
CA GLU A 56 -2.46 1.17 -6.12
C GLU A 56 -1.18 1.96 -5.82
N CYS A 57 -0.95 2.26 -4.54
CA CYS A 57 0.19 2.99 -4.04
C CYS A 57 1.20 2.04 -3.39
N THR A 58 2.18 1.61 -4.17
CA THR A 58 3.37 0.90 -3.67
C THR A 58 4.33 1.89 -3.01
N TYR A 59 4.81 1.61 -1.81
CA TYR A 59 5.74 2.48 -1.10
C TYR A 59 7.12 1.83 -0.92
N LEU A 60 8.16 2.60 -1.24
CA LEU A 60 9.54 2.27 -0.89
C LEU A 60 9.97 3.15 0.28
N LEU A 61 10.21 2.53 1.43
CA LEU A 61 10.87 3.13 2.58
C LEU A 61 12.36 2.80 2.50
N TYR A 62 13.26 3.80 2.57
CA TYR A 62 14.69 3.57 2.44
C TYR A 62 15.51 4.47 3.39
N GLY A 63 16.60 3.91 3.90
CA GLY A 63 17.55 4.60 4.76
C GLY A 63 18.76 5.15 4.01
N GLU A 64 19.55 6.03 4.66
CA GLU A 64 20.81 6.57 4.12
C GLU A 64 21.84 5.48 3.81
N GLY A 65 21.78 4.33 4.51
CA GLY A 65 22.64 3.16 4.27
C GLY A 65 22.35 2.42 2.97
N GLY A 66 21.30 2.80 2.24
CA GLY A 66 20.90 2.17 0.99
C GLY A 66 20.10 0.88 1.19
N GLU A 67 19.66 0.55 2.40
CA GLU A 67 18.70 -0.53 2.60
C GLU A 67 17.27 0.00 2.40
N GLY A 68 16.37 -0.86 1.89
CA GLY A 68 14.99 -0.51 1.61
C GLY A 68 13.99 -1.59 2.03
N ILE A 69 12.82 -1.15 2.47
CA ILE A 69 11.63 -1.98 2.63
C ILE A 69 10.62 -1.56 1.56
N LEU A 70 10.08 -2.53 0.85
CA LEU A 70 8.97 -2.31 -0.07
C LEU A 70 7.67 -2.70 0.61
N ILE A 71 6.68 -1.81 0.57
CA ILE A 71 5.34 -2.02 1.12
C ILE A 71 4.36 -2.08 -0.04
N ASP A 72 3.62 -3.17 -0.14
CA ASP A 72 2.70 -3.53 -1.20
C ASP A 72 3.37 -3.45 -2.60
N ALA A 73 3.61 -4.58 -3.21
CA ALA A 73 4.26 -4.62 -4.53
C ALA A 73 3.20 -4.81 -5.62
N GLY A 74 2.60 -3.71 -6.07
CA GLY A 74 1.51 -3.70 -7.03
C GLY A 74 1.92 -3.58 -8.50
N PHE A 75 3.21 -3.74 -8.84
CA PHE A 75 3.74 -3.58 -10.21
C PHE A 75 3.15 -4.62 -11.17
N LEU A 76 2.23 -4.21 -12.02
CA LEU A 76 1.60 -5.07 -13.02
C LEU A 76 2.34 -5.00 -14.35
N TYR A 77 2.66 -3.80 -14.82
CA TYR A 77 3.24 -3.53 -16.13
C TYR A 77 4.77 -3.40 -16.08
N ASP A 78 5.42 -3.67 -17.22
CA ASP A 78 6.87 -3.61 -17.31
C ASP A 78 7.39 -2.18 -17.14
N GLU A 79 6.66 -1.18 -17.64
CA GLU A 79 7.01 0.23 -17.52
C GLU A 79 7.02 0.71 -16.06
N GLU A 80 6.10 0.22 -15.23
CA GLU A 80 6.05 0.51 -13.79
C GLU A 80 7.25 -0.08 -13.07
N TRP A 81 7.54 -1.34 -13.40
CA TRP A 81 8.70 -2.05 -12.88
C TRP A 81 10.01 -1.39 -13.27
N GLU A 82 10.18 -0.97 -14.53
CA GLU A 82 11.37 -0.28 -15.00
C GLU A 82 11.57 1.07 -14.29
N GLN A 83 10.50 1.85 -14.08
CA GLN A 83 10.57 3.09 -13.30
C GLN A 83 11.02 2.85 -11.86
N PHE A 84 10.46 1.83 -11.20
CA PHE A 84 10.88 1.44 -9.87
C PHE A 84 12.36 1.02 -9.82
N ILE A 85 12.81 0.19 -10.77
CA ILE A 85 14.21 -0.24 -10.86
C ILE A 85 15.15 0.93 -11.09
N ASP A 86 14.81 1.84 -12.01
CA ASP A 86 15.58 3.04 -12.28
C ASP A 86 15.76 3.91 -11.02
N PHE A 87 14.68 4.08 -10.23
CA PHE A 87 14.73 4.79 -8.96
C PHE A 87 15.66 4.11 -7.95
N VAL A 88 15.47 2.81 -7.75
CA VAL A 88 16.26 1.99 -6.80
C VAL A 88 17.75 2.02 -7.16
N GLU A 89 18.10 1.90 -8.45
CA GLU A 89 19.48 1.93 -8.93
C GLU A 89 20.11 3.32 -8.78
N LYS A 90 19.39 4.38 -9.15
CA LYS A 90 19.86 5.77 -8.99
C LYS A 90 20.12 6.14 -7.53
N ARG A 91 19.27 5.69 -6.64
CA ARG A 91 19.39 5.90 -5.18
C ARG A 91 20.33 4.91 -4.51
N ARG A 92 20.80 3.87 -5.22
CA ARG A 92 21.61 2.77 -4.67
C ARG A 92 20.94 2.05 -3.53
N VAL A 93 19.60 1.88 -3.61
CA VAL A 93 18.82 1.16 -2.61
C VAL A 93 18.83 -0.33 -2.94
N THR A 94 18.97 -1.15 -1.92
CA THR A 94 18.79 -2.60 -2.00
C THR A 94 17.60 -3.00 -1.16
N ILE A 95 16.62 -3.66 -1.77
CA ILE A 95 15.46 -4.15 -1.02
C ILE A 95 15.93 -5.28 -0.09
N SER A 96 15.57 -5.16 1.18
CA SER A 96 15.92 -6.13 2.24
C SER A 96 14.70 -6.87 2.80
N LEU A 97 13.50 -6.31 2.61
CA LEU A 97 12.24 -6.88 3.09
C LEU A 97 11.09 -6.42 2.19
N LEU A 98 10.16 -7.32 1.93
CA LEU A 98 8.87 -7.02 1.32
C LEU A 98 7.78 -7.21 2.38
N LEU A 99 6.97 -6.17 2.62
CA LEU A 99 5.81 -6.17 3.50
C LEU A 99 4.54 -6.03 2.67
N ASN A 100 3.48 -6.75 3.01
CA ASN A 100 2.16 -6.50 2.45
C ASN A 100 1.14 -6.18 3.53
N THR A 101 0.38 -5.12 3.30
CA THR A 101 -0.71 -4.70 4.17
C THR A 101 -1.84 -5.72 4.15
N HIS A 102 -2.12 -6.29 2.98
CA HIS A 102 -3.15 -7.32 2.79
C HIS A 102 -2.93 -8.10 1.47
N GLY A 103 -3.83 -9.03 1.16
CA GLY A 103 -3.64 -10.00 0.08
C GLY A 103 -4.44 -9.75 -1.21
N HIS A 104 -5.02 -8.56 -1.44
CA HIS A 104 -5.71 -8.28 -2.70
C HIS A 104 -4.74 -8.18 -3.87
N ILE A 105 -5.24 -8.54 -5.05
CA ILE A 105 -4.42 -8.81 -6.24
C ILE A 105 -3.61 -7.61 -6.70
N ASP A 106 -4.13 -6.42 -6.58
CA ASP A 106 -3.49 -5.17 -6.95
C ASP A 106 -2.31 -4.80 -6.05
N HIS A 107 -2.32 -5.25 -4.78
CA HIS A 107 -1.22 -5.07 -3.83
C HIS A 107 -0.14 -6.15 -3.92
N VAL A 108 -0.42 -7.27 -4.60
CA VAL A 108 0.49 -8.43 -4.61
C VAL A 108 0.97 -8.83 -6.01
N CYS A 109 0.46 -8.23 -7.09
CA CYS A 109 0.77 -8.67 -8.45
C CYS A 109 2.27 -8.49 -8.82
N GLY A 110 3.01 -7.61 -8.16
CA GLY A 110 4.45 -7.43 -8.34
C GLY A 110 5.34 -8.26 -7.41
N VAL A 111 4.77 -8.95 -6.40
CA VAL A 111 5.54 -9.72 -5.40
C VAL A 111 6.52 -10.69 -6.06
N GLY A 112 6.08 -11.44 -7.08
CA GLY A 112 6.93 -12.39 -7.79
C GLY A 112 8.18 -11.75 -8.40
N ARG A 113 8.06 -10.54 -8.99
CA ARG A 113 9.19 -9.79 -9.56
C ARG A 113 10.20 -9.38 -8.50
N VAL A 114 9.70 -8.93 -7.33
CA VAL A 114 10.56 -8.53 -6.20
C VAL A 114 11.33 -9.73 -5.65
N LEU A 115 10.65 -10.85 -5.41
CA LEU A 115 11.27 -12.07 -4.87
C LEU A 115 12.26 -12.69 -5.84
N GLU A 116 12.00 -12.65 -7.16
CA GLU A 116 12.93 -13.12 -8.18
C GLU A 116 14.21 -12.30 -8.20
N ARG A 117 14.11 -10.96 -8.09
CA ARG A 117 15.25 -10.06 -8.18
C ARG A 117 16.12 -10.05 -6.93
N TRP A 118 15.52 -9.94 -5.74
CA TRP A 118 16.28 -9.74 -4.50
C TRP A 118 16.31 -10.95 -3.55
N LYS A 119 15.38 -11.92 -3.72
CA LYS A 119 15.29 -13.11 -2.85
C LYS A 119 15.17 -12.75 -1.38
N VAL A 120 14.42 -11.73 -1.07
CA VAL A 120 14.24 -11.18 0.28
C VAL A 120 13.14 -11.89 1.05
N PRO A 121 13.12 -11.78 2.37
CA PRO A 121 11.96 -12.17 3.15
C PRO A 121 10.72 -11.42 2.69
N PHE A 122 9.59 -12.13 2.66
CA PHE A 122 8.28 -11.61 2.38
C PHE A 122 7.38 -11.83 3.58
N ALA A 123 6.75 -10.77 4.07
CA ALA A 123 5.93 -10.78 5.27
C ALA A 123 4.50 -10.29 4.99
N MET A 124 3.51 -11.04 5.43
CA MET A 124 2.10 -10.66 5.48
C MET A 124 1.36 -11.44 6.56
N HIS A 125 0.14 -11.04 6.87
CA HIS A 125 -0.68 -11.76 7.84
C HIS A 125 -1.22 -13.08 7.25
N SER A 126 -1.20 -14.16 8.05
CA SER A 126 -1.60 -15.51 7.59
C SER A 126 -3.03 -15.59 7.08
N ALA A 127 -3.95 -14.82 7.65
CA ALA A 127 -5.36 -14.81 7.25
C ALA A 127 -5.56 -14.37 5.79
N ASP A 128 -4.61 -13.63 5.20
CA ASP A 128 -4.68 -13.16 3.82
C ASP A 128 -3.88 -14.01 2.82
N VAL A 129 -3.12 -14.99 3.29
CA VAL A 129 -2.44 -15.95 2.40
C VAL A 129 -3.41 -16.63 1.41
N PRO A 130 -4.64 -17.01 1.80
CA PRO A 130 -5.61 -17.54 0.83
C PRO A 130 -5.98 -16.55 -0.29
N LEU A 131 -6.06 -15.24 -0.01
CA LEU A 131 -6.32 -14.22 -1.03
C LEU A 131 -5.17 -14.11 -2.02
N LEU A 132 -3.95 -14.04 -1.52
CA LEU A 132 -2.74 -14.05 -2.34
C LEU A 132 -2.71 -15.24 -3.30
N LEU A 133 -3.03 -16.45 -2.83
CA LEU A 133 -3.02 -17.67 -3.62
C LEU A 133 -4.20 -17.77 -4.62
N GLN A 134 -5.19 -16.91 -4.51
CA GLN A 134 -6.30 -16.82 -5.47
C GLN A 134 -5.97 -15.93 -6.68
N GLY A 135 -4.87 -15.20 -6.66
CA GLY A 135 -4.45 -14.31 -7.74
C GLY A 135 -4.60 -14.88 -9.16
N PRO A 136 -4.22 -16.15 -9.45
CA PRO A 136 -4.41 -16.75 -10.76
C PRO A 136 -5.86 -16.81 -11.26
N GLN A 137 -6.86 -16.74 -10.38
CA GLN A 137 -8.28 -16.78 -10.72
C GLN A 137 -8.80 -15.48 -11.33
N PHE A 138 -8.11 -14.37 -11.15
CA PHE A 138 -8.48 -13.07 -11.70
C PHE A 138 -8.36 -12.99 -13.22
N GLY A 139 -7.54 -13.87 -13.83
CA GLY A 139 -7.35 -13.91 -15.29
C GLY A 139 -6.50 -12.74 -15.82
N GLY A 140 -6.33 -12.71 -17.16
CA GLY A 140 -5.67 -11.59 -17.84
C GLY A 140 -4.22 -11.32 -17.42
N ALA A 141 -3.86 -10.05 -17.29
CA ALA A 141 -2.52 -9.60 -16.91
C ALA A 141 -2.21 -9.98 -15.46
N TYR A 142 -3.17 -9.84 -14.55
CA TYR A 142 -3.00 -10.18 -13.14
C TYR A 142 -2.65 -11.66 -12.92
N ALA A 143 -3.37 -12.59 -13.57
CA ALA A 143 -3.03 -14.01 -13.48
C ALA A 143 -1.62 -14.33 -14.00
N ARG A 144 -1.13 -13.56 -14.98
CA ARG A 144 0.23 -13.72 -15.50
C ARG A 144 1.29 -13.11 -14.58
N ALA A 145 0.95 -12.04 -13.87
CA ALA A 145 1.85 -11.35 -12.95
C ALA A 145 2.12 -12.17 -11.68
N VAL A 146 1.08 -12.83 -11.14
CA VAL A 146 1.18 -13.67 -9.94
C VAL A 146 1.76 -15.03 -10.32
N LYS A 147 3.09 -15.12 -10.41
CA LYS A 147 3.82 -16.33 -10.78
C LYS A 147 4.78 -16.78 -9.68
N GLY A 148 5.03 -18.07 -9.61
CA GLY A 148 5.99 -18.65 -8.67
C GLY A 148 5.38 -19.02 -7.33
N ASP A 149 6.24 -19.33 -6.36
CA ASP A 149 5.84 -19.55 -4.97
C ASP A 149 5.83 -18.20 -4.24
N LEU A 150 4.65 -17.65 -4.07
CA LEU A 150 4.44 -16.36 -3.43
C LEU A 150 4.16 -16.48 -1.92
N ARG A 151 4.39 -17.65 -1.33
CA ARG A 151 4.12 -17.81 0.10
C ARG A 151 5.02 -16.90 0.93
N PRO A 152 4.44 -16.18 1.90
CA PRO A 152 5.24 -15.38 2.80
C PRO A 152 6.18 -16.26 3.62
N SER A 153 7.40 -15.81 3.78
CA SER A 153 8.39 -16.45 4.64
C SER A 153 8.26 -16.03 6.12
N ILE A 154 7.54 -14.92 6.35
CA ILE A 154 7.24 -14.36 7.67
C ILE A 154 5.74 -14.14 7.77
N LEU A 155 5.11 -14.70 8.81
CA LEU A 155 3.70 -14.51 9.09
C LEU A 155 3.53 -13.51 10.26
N LEU A 156 2.68 -12.49 10.02
CA LEU A 156 2.41 -11.41 10.97
C LEU A 156 1.20 -11.76 11.84
N GLU A 157 1.41 -12.58 12.89
CA GLU A 157 0.32 -13.11 13.71
C GLU A 157 -0.06 -12.24 14.93
N SER A 158 0.89 -11.49 15.43
CA SER A 158 0.69 -10.61 16.57
C SER A 158 1.50 -9.33 16.31
N ASP A 159 1.03 -8.20 16.78
CA ASP A 159 1.62 -6.88 16.57
C ASP A 159 3.14 -6.84 16.82
N PRO A 160 3.97 -7.45 15.94
CA PRO A 160 5.40 -7.49 16.13
C PRO A 160 5.97 -6.08 15.89
N LYS A 161 7.00 -5.76 16.66
CA LYS A 161 7.76 -4.53 16.44
C LYS A 161 8.99 -4.87 15.63
N PHE A 162 9.18 -4.16 14.54
CA PHE A 162 10.39 -4.24 13.74
C PHE A 162 11.24 -2.99 13.96
N THR A 163 12.49 -3.08 13.62
CA THR A 163 13.39 -1.94 13.51
C THR A 163 13.95 -1.91 12.11
N PHE A 164 13.83 -0.78 11.43
CA PHE A 164 14.38 -0.55 10.10
C PHE A 164 15.29 0.68 10.13
N ALA A 165 16.54 0.54 9.68
CA ALA A 165 17.54 1.62 9.70
C ALA A 165 17.67 2.33 11.07
N GLY A 166 17.40 1.61 12.17
CA GLY A 166 17.40 2.16 13.52
C GLY A 166 16.07 2.76 13.99
N HIS A 167 15.06 2.85 13.12
CA HIS A 167 13.73 3.38 13.42
C HIS A 167 12.75 2.25 13.78
N PRO A 168 11.99 2.35 14.87
CA PRO A 168 10.99 1.37 15.23
C PRO A 168 9.82 1.42 14.23
N MET A 169 9.31 0.25 13.84
CA MET A 169 8.10 0.09 13.06
C MET A 169 7.14 -0.81 13.82
N GLU A 170 5.92 -0.36 13.98
CA GLU A 170 4.84 -1.12 14.62
C GLU A 170 3.87 -1.63 13.56
N ILE A 171 3.40 -2.88 13.73
CA ILE A 171 2.37 -3.46 12.88
C ILE A 171 1.06 -3.40 13.64
N ILE A 172 0.10 -2.67 13.09
CA ILE A 172 -1.23 -2.50 13.67
C ILE A 172 -2.19 -3.37 12.85
N ARG A 173 -2.73 -4.41 13.44
CA ARG A 173 -3.73 -5.26 12.78
C ARG A 173 -5.05 -4.50 12.65
N THR A 174 -5.56 -4.40 11.42
CA THR A 174 -6.78 -3.67 11.08
C THR A 174 -7.71 -4.53 10.23
N PRO A 175 -8.20 -5.66 10.77
CA PRO A 175 -9.13 -6.50 10.01
C PRO A 175 -10.43 -5.76 9.70
N GLY A 176 -11.07 -6.13 8.58
CA GLY A 176 -12.36 -5.63 8.16
C GLY A 176 -12.47 -5.35 6.66
N HIS A 177 -11.46 -4.79 6.01
CA HIS A 177 -11.33 -4.80 4.55
C HIS A 177 -10.98 -6.22 4.07
N THR A 178 -9.98 -6.81 4.71
CA THR A 178 -9.67 -8.23 4.69
C THR A 178 -9.49 -8.73 6.13
N GLN A 179 -9.41 -10.04 6.33
CA GLN A 179 -9.21 -10.63 7.66
C GLN A 179 -7.75 -10.48 8.15
N GLY A 180 -6.81 -10.38 7.21
CA GLY A 180 -5.39 -10.20 7.50
C GLY A 180 -4.89 -8.77 7.37
N GLY A 181 -5.78 -7.80 7.19
CA GLY A 181 -5.41 -6.40 7.02
C GLY A 181 -4.54 -5.86 8.13
N CYS A 182 -3.43 -5.21 7.75
CA CYS A 182 -2.46 -4.59 8.65
C CYS A 182 -2.07 -3.21 8.15
N CYS A 183 -1.76 -2.32 9.09
CA CYS A 183 -1.09 -1.04 8.84
C CYS A 183 0.33 -1.08 9.41
N PHE A 184 1.24 -0.32 8.84
CA PHE A 184 2.61 -0.19 9.31
C PHE A 184 2.82 1.25 9.82
N TYR A 185 3.15 1.39 11.09
CA TYR A 185 3.30 2.68 11.74
C TYR A 185 4.76 2.93 12.14
N LEU A 186 5.28 4.09 11.78
CA LEU A 186 6.59 4.60 12.16
C LEU A 186 6.39 5.68 13.24
N PRO A 187 6.51 5.35 14.53
CA PRO A 187 6.16 6.29 15.60
C PRO A 187 7.11 7.49 15.72
N GLU A 188 8.38 7.35 15.34
CA GLU A 188 9.34 8.44 15.38
C GLU A 188 9.13 9.45 14.25
N GLU A 189 8.68 9.00 13.08
CA GLU A 189 8.35 9.80 11.90
C GLU A 189 6.91 10.28 11.90
N ASN A 190 6.06 9.65 12.73
CA ASN A 190 4.64 9.90 12.81
C ASN A 190 3.94 9.64 11.46
N VAL A 191 4.27 8.51 10.81
CA VAL A 191 3.77 8.09 9.50
C VAL A 191 3.12 6.73 9.60
N LEU A 192 1.94 6.59 8.99
CA LEU A 192 1.15 5.37 8.91
C LEU A 192 0.94 4.95 7.45
N PHE A 193 1.40 3.78 7.06
CA PHE A 193 1.00 3.12 5.82
C PHE A 193 -0.27 2.31 6.12
N SER A 194 -1.41 2.81 5.66
CA SER A 194 -2.71 2.25 6.05
C SER A 194 -3.21 1.13 5.13
N GLY A 195 -2.55 0.89 4.00
CA GLY A 195 -3.13 0.01 2.98
C GLY A 195 -4.57 0.42 2.68
N ASP A 196 -5.46 -0.56 2.57
CA ASP A 196 -6.87 -0.35 2.30
C ASP A 196 -7.73 -0.29 3.57
N THR A 197 -7.17 0.24 4.65
CA THR A 197 -7.91 0.46 5.90
C THR A 197 -8.56 1.84 5.93
N LEU A 198 -7.78 2.91 5.78
CA LEU A 198 -8.21 4.30 5.88
C LEU A 198 -7.68 5.10 4.70
N PHE A 199 -8.57 5.83 4.02
CA PHE A 199 -8.29 6.71 2.89
C PHE A 199 -8.68 8.15 3.20
N GLU A 200 -8.24 9.09 2.35
CA GLU A 200 -8.75 10.45 2.40
C GLU A 200 -10.27 10.48 2.16
N GLY A 201 -11.03 10.84 3.20
CA GLY A 201 -12.48 10.94 3.16
C GLY A 201 -13.21 9.61 2.91
N SER A 202 -12.54 8.46 3.09
CA SER A 202 -13.12 7.14 2.83
C SER A 202 -12.47 6.04 3.68
N ILE A 203 -12.98 4.82 3.53
CA ILE A 203 -12.42 3.60 4.11
C ILE A 203 -12.38 2.48 3.06
N GLY A 204 -11.65 1.41 3.33
CA GLY A 204 -11.64 0.21 2.49
C GLY A 204 -13.03 -0.38 2.30
N ARG A 205 -13.30 -0.94 1.13
CA ARG A 205 -14.54 -1.68 0.86
C ARG A 205 -14.61 -2.95 1.70
N THR A 206 -15.82 -3.35 2.04
CA THR A 206 -16.05 -4.54 2.90
C THR A 206 -17.03 -5.53 2.30
N ASP A 207 -17.38 -5.37 1.03
CA ASP A 207 -18.34 -6.20 0.29
C ASP A 207 -17.71 -7.38 -0.45
N LEU A 208 -16.37 -7.52 -0.39
CA LEU A 208 -15.65 -8.67 -0.93
C LEU A 208 -15.56 -9.81 0.09
N PRO A 209 -15.32 -11.06 -0.36
CA PRO A 209 -15.17 -12.19 0.55
C PRO A 209 -14.12 -11.94 1.65
N GLY A 210 -14.51 -12.10 2.90
CA GLY A 210 -13.66 -11.80 4.06
C GLY A 210 -13.82 -10.38 4.61
N GLY A 211 -14.56 -9.50 3.92
CA GLY A 211 -14.86 -8.15 4.41
C GLY A 211 -15.89 -8.13 5.53
N ASP A 212 -15.74 -7.19 6.48
CA ASP A 212 -16.67 -6.93 7.59
C ASP A 212 -16.62 -5.43 7.94
N PHE A 213 -17.71 -4.75 7.64
CA PHE A 213 -17.82 -3.30 7.85
C PHE A 213 -17.68 -2.92 9.33
N SER A 214 -18.35 -3.64 10.21
CA SER A 214 -18.31 -3.33 11.65
C SER A 214 -16.92 -3.52 12.23
N GLN A 215 -16.22 -4.55 11.77
CA GLN A 215 -14.83 -4.83 12.16
C GLN A 215 -13.87 -3.76 11.64
N LEU A 216 -14.04 -3.29 10.39
CA LEU A 216 -13.22 -2.22 9.83
C LEU A 216 -13.40 -0.90 10.59
N ILE A 217 -14.65 -0.52 10.86
CA ILE A 217 -14.98 0.68 11.66
C ILE A 217 -14.33 0.60 13.05
N ALA A 218 -14.45 -0.55 13.73
CA ALA A 218 -13.80 -0.76 15.03
C ALA A 218 -12.27 -0.67 14.92
N SER A 219 -11.66 -1.31 13.90
CA SER A 219 -10.22 -1.26 13.67
C SER A 219 -9.72 0.17 13.52
N ILE A 220 -10.41 1.02 12.75
CA ILE A 220 -10.03 2.41 12.55
C ILE A 220 -10.24 3.22 13.82
N ARG A 221 -11.45 3.14 14.43
CA ARG A 221 -11.80 3.95 15.59
C ARG A 221 -10.94 3.64 16.80
N ASP A 222 -10.74 2.36 17.10
CA ASP A 222 -10.10 1.94 18.34
C ASP A 222 -8.58 1.94 18.26
N LYS A 223 -8.01 1.82 17.04
CA LYS A 223 -6.56 1.69 16.84
C LYS A 223 -5.94 2.87 16.11
N LEU A 224 -6.49 3.22 14.93
CA LEU A 224 -5.87 4.28 14.13
C LEU A 224 -6.17 5.67 14.69
N PHE A 225 -7.39 5.90 15.17
CA PHE A 225 -7.75 7.18 15.79
C PHE A 225 -7.17 7.37 17.20
N ALA A 226 -6.47 6.36 17.74
CA ALA A 226 -5.66 6.49 18.94
C ALA A 226 -4.23 6.99 18.65
N LEU A 227 -3.82 7.05 17.37
CA LEU A 227 -2.54 7.63 16.95
C LEU A 227 -2.56 9.16 17.07
N PRO A 228 -1.38 9.81 17.07
CA PRO A 228 -1.30 11.27 17.10
C PRO A 228 -2.14 11.93 15.99
N GLU A 229 -2.79 13.04 16.31
CA GLU A 229 -3.67 13.75 15.36
C GLU A 229 -2.96 14.19 14.09
N ASP A 230 -1.68 14.58 14.19
CA ASP A 230 -0.83 15.00 13.08
C ASP A 230 -0.13 13.82 12.37
N CYS A 231 -0.49 12.57 12.70
CA CYS A 231 0.03 11.40 12.02
C CYS A 231 -0.37 11.44 10.54
N LEU A 232 0.67 11.40 9.68
CA LEU A 232 0.50 11.34 8.24
C LEU A 232 0.05 9.93 7.83
N VAL A 233 -1.04 9.83 7.09
CA VAL A 233 -1.58 8.58 6.57
C VAL A 233 -1.27 8.45 5.08
N LEU A 234 -0.58 7.40 4.73
CA LEU A 234 -0.20 7.00 3.37
C LEU A 234 -1.03 5.76 2.97
N PRO A 235 -2.11 5.95 2.21
CA PRO A 235 -3.07 4.87 1.91
C PRO A 235 -2.64 4.01 0.73
N GLY A 236 -3.29 2.84 0.59
CA GLY A 236 -3.11 1.95 -0.57
C GLY A 236 -3.65 2.54 -1.87
N HIS A 237 -4.57 3.50 -1.80
CA HIS A 237 -5.12 4.21 -2.96
C HIS A 237 -5.38 5.68 -2.65
N GLY A 238 -5.27 6.53 -3.68
CA GLY A 238 -5.60 7.94 -3.58
C GLY A 238 -4.53 8.80 -2.93
N GLU A 239 -4.95 9.90 -2.31
CA GLU A 239 -4.03 10.88 -1.76
C GLU A 239 -3.78 10.65 -0.27
N GLN A 240 -2.69 11.21 0.22
CA GLN A 240 -2.34 11.19 1.64
C GLN A 240 -3.31 12.04 2.46
N THR A 241 -3.46 11.67 3.73
CA THR A 241 -4.30 12.42 4.68
C THR A 241 -3.66 12.44 6.08
N THR A 242 -4.39 12.87 7.10
CA THR A 242 -3.95 12.83 8.49
C THR A 242 -5.03 12.26 9.39
N ILE A 243 -4.64 11.71 10.53
CA ILE A 243 -5.58 11.18 11.52
C ILE A 243 -6.59 12.25 11.93
N ALA A 244 -6.17 13.47 12.23
CA ALA A 244 -7.06 14.57 12.60
C ALA A 244 -8.09 14.91 11.52
N LYS A 245 -7.69 14.90 10.25
CA LYS A 245 -8.61 15.17 9.13
C LYS A 245 -9.68 14.10 9.07
N GLU A 246 -9.29 12.83 9.11
CA GLU A 246 -10.23 11.71 8.99
C GLU A 246 -11.15 11.60 10.22
N GLN A 247 -10.68 11.91 11.40
CA GLN A 247 -11.54 11.98 12.60
C GLN A 247 -12.65 13.02 12.47
N ARG A 248 -12.39 14.17 11.83
CA ARG A 248 -13.34 15.28 11.73
C ARG A 248 -14.22 15.22 10.50
N GLU A 249 -13.69 14.77 9.38
CA GLU A 249 -14.28 14.99 8.04
C GLU A 249 -14.68 13.72 7.33
N ASN A 250 -14.22 12.55 7.80
CA ASN A 250 -14.53 11.30 7.12
C ASN A 250 -15.99 10.91 7.35
N PRO A 251 -16.81 10.76 6.28
CA PRO A 251 -18.25 10.55 6.39
C PRO A 251 -18.65 9.23 7.06
N PHE A 252 -17.72 8.29 7.20
CA PHE A 252 -17.98 7.03 7.91
C PHE A 252 -17.91 7.17 9.44
N PHE A 253 -17.43 8.30 9.96
CA PHE A 253 -17.24 8.56 11.40
C PHE A 253 -17.95 9.83 11.90
N SER A 254 -18.52 10.64 10.99
CA SER A 254 -19.25 11.87 11.26
C SER A 254 -20.73 11.61 11.65
#